data_ef41583363ff7aefdb5d2785d8c5ff5d
#
_entry.id   ef41583363ff7aefdb5d2785d8c5ff5d
#
_cell.length_a   1.000
_cell.length_b   1.000
_cell.length_c   1.000
_cell.angle_alpha   90.00
_cell.angle_beta   90.00
_cell.angle_gamma   90.00
#
_symmetry.space_group_name_H-M   'P 1'
#
loop_
_entity.id
_entity.type
_entity.pdbx_description
1 polymer ?
#
loop_
_entity_poly.entity_id
_entity_poly.type
_entity_poly.pdbx_seq_one_letter_code
_entity_poly.pdbx_strand_id
1 'polypeptide(L)' 'MPLTRSFRETVQARARRDSKFRQALLKEAMQELLDGNLEEGRSALRSYMNATDVA' A
#
# COMPACT_ATOMS: atom_id res chain seq x y z
N MET A 1 -13.20 -7.48 2.15
CA MET A 1 -13.42 -6.92 3.46
C MET A 1 -12.65 -5.62 3.63
N PRO A 2 -13.30 -4.56 4.04
CA PRO A 2 -12.59 -3.28 4.16
C PRO A 2 -11.59 -3.32 5.31
N LEU A 3 -10.45 -2.70 5.08
CA LEU A 3 -9.44 -2.58 6.11
C LEU A 3 -9.88 -1.58 7.16
N THR A 4 -9.61 -1.87 8.42
CA THR A 4 -9.91 -0.94 9.48
C THR A 4 -8.97 0.27 9.38
N ARG A 5 -9.42 1.38 9.95
CA ARG A 5 -8.60 2.57 9.98
C ARG A 5 -7.29 2.33 10.76
N SER A 6 -7.40 1.62 11.87
CA SER A 6 -6.22 1.30 12.69
C SER A 6 -5.21 0.47 11.92
N PHE A 7 -5.69 -0.54 11.20
CA PHE A 7 -4.81 -1.38 10.40
C PHE A 7 -4.11 -0.56 9.32
N ARG A 8 -4.87 0.30 8.63
CA ARG A 8 -4.32 1.14 7.58
C ARG A 8 -3.23 2.06 8.11
N GLU A 9 -3.47 2.67 9.25
CA GLU A 9 -2.49 3.56 9.87
C GLU A 9 -1.21 2.81 10.24
N THR A 10 -1.35 1.59 10.75
CA THR A 10 -0.21 0.76 11.10
C THR A 10 0.62 0.41 9.86
N VAL A 11 -0.04 0.03 8.78
CA VAL A 11 0.65 -0.30 7.53
C VAL A 11 1.38 0.92 6.99
N GLN A 12 0.75 2.08 7.00
CA GLN A 12 1.37 3.29 6.50
C GLN A 12 2.56 3.72 7.37
N ALA A 13 2.44 3.59 8.67
CA ALA A 13 3.53 3.92 9.58
C ALA A 13 4.74 3.04 9.31
N ARG A 14 4.51 1.74 9.11
CA ARG A 14 5.58 0.81 8.81
C ARG A 14 6.22 1.13 7.46
N ALA A 15 5.40 1.44 6.46
CA ALA A 15 5.90 1.74 5.13
C ALA A 15 6.79 2.98 5.13
N ARG A 16 6.49 3.95 5.99
CA ARG A 16 7.31 5.16 6.09
C ARG A 16 8.70 4.88 6.64
N ARG A 17 8.81 3.91 7.54
CA ARG A 17 10.07 3.61 8.22
C ARG A 17 10.89 2.54 7.51
N ASP A 18 10.24 1.67 6.76
CA ASP A 18 10.87 0.48 6.20
C ASP A 18 10.77 0.53 4.68
N SER A 19 11.90 0.83 4.03
CA SER A 19 11.92 0.94 2.58
C SER A 19 11.68 -0.41 1.89
N LYS A 20 12.10 -1.50 2.50
CA LYS A 20 11.85 -2.82 1.95
C LYS A 20 10.35 -3.14 1.98
N PHE A 21 9.69 -2.73 3.04
CA PHE A 21 8.26 -2.90 3.15
C PHE A 21 7.54 -2.08 2.09
N ARG A 22 7.98 -0.84 1.85
CA ARG A 22 7.40 0.00 0.79
C ARG A 22 7.56 -0.64 -0.58
N GLN A 23 8.73 -1.19 -0.86
CA GLN A 23 8.97 -1.84 -2.14
C GLN A 23 8.10 -3.07 -2.31
N ALA A 24 7.94 -3.85 -1.25
CA ALA A 24 7.06 -5.01 -1.28
C ALA A 24 5.62 -4.60 -1.50
N LEU A 25 5.19 -3.51 -0.87
CA LEU A 25 3.84 -2.99 -1.03
C LEU A 25 3.58 -2.56 -2.47
N LEU A 26 4.54 -1.87 -3.06
CA LEU A 26 4.43 -1.44 -4.46
C LEU A 26 4.38 -2.64 -5.40
N LYS A 27 5.25 -3.61 -5.16
CA LYS A 27 5.29 -4.81 -5.98
C LYS A 27 3.95 -5.57 -5.91
N GLU A 28 3.40 -5.67 -4.71
CA GLU A 28 2.12 -6.33 -4.52
C GLU A 28 0.99 -5.58 -5.22
N ALA A 29 1.02 -4.25 -5.17
CA ALA A 29 0.04 -3.44 -5.87
C ALA A 29 0.10 -3.67 -7.38
N MET A 30 1.29 -3.71 -7.92
CA MET A 30 1.47 -3.97 -9.35
C MET A 30 0.99 -5.37 -9.72
N GLN A 31 1.28 -6.35 -8.87
CA GLN A 31 0.85 -7.72 -9.09
C GLN A 31 -0.69 -7.80 -9.11
N GLU A 32 -1.35 -7.11 -8.20
CA GLU A 32 -2.80 -7.08 -8.17
C GLU A 32 -3.39 -6.49 -9.44
N LEU A 33 -2.78 -5.41 -9.95
CA LEU A 33 -3.24 -4.80 -11.19
C LEU A 33 -3.07 -5.74 -12.37
N LEU A 34 -1.95 -6.46 -12.42
CA LEU A 34 -1.70 -7.43 -13.49
C LEU A 34 -2.67 -8.59 -13.44
N ASP A 35 -3.11 -8.97 -12.25
CA ASP A 35 -4.07 -10.05 -12.07
C ASP A 35 -5.51 -9.60 -12.31
N GLY A 36 -5.72 -8.33 -12.61
CA GLY A 36 -7.05 -7.80 -12.87
C GLY A 36 -7.81 -7.35 -11.63
N ASN A 37 -7.17 -7.37 -10.47
CA ASN A 37 -7.79 -6.92 -9.22
C ASN A 37 -7.62 -5.41 -9.09
N LEU A 38 -8.37 -4.67 -9.88
CA LEU A 38 -8.17 -3.23 -10.00
C LEU A 38 -8.39 -2.48 -8.71
N GLU A 39 -9.42 -2.86 -7.96
CA GLU A 39 -9.72 -2.17 -6.71
C GLU A 39 -8.64 -2.39 -5.67
N GLU A 40 -8.20 -3.63 -5.53
CA GLU A 40 -7.12 -3.97 -4.59
C GLU A 40 -5.82 -3.31 -5.00
N GLY A 41 -5.52 -3.32 -6.30
CA GLY A 41 -4.32 -2.69 -6.81
C GLY A 41 -4.31 -1.20 -6.56
N ARG A 42 -5.43 -0.54 -6.83
CA ARG A 42 -5.56 0.90 -6.60
C ARG A 42 -5.45 1.24 -5.13
N SER A 43 -6.08 0.44 -4.28
CA SER A 43 -6.01 0.63 -2.84
C SER A 43 -4.58 0.50 -2.33
N ALA A 44 -3.86 -0.52 -2.80
CA ALA A 44 -2.48 -0.73 -2.41
C ALA A 44 -1.57 0.41 -2.91
N LEU A 45 -1.80 0.88 -4.13
CA LEU A 45 -1.04 2.02 -4.66
C LEU A 45 -1.30 3.28 -3.86
N ARG A 46 -2.54 3.51 -3.48
CA ARG A 46 -2.88 4.66 -2.66
C ARG A 46 -2.16 4.60 -1.32
N SER A 47 -2.13 3.43 -0.71
CA SER A 47 -1.41 3.25 0.56
C SER A 47 0.07 3.52 0.39
N TYR A 48 0.66 3.04 -0.71
CA TYR A 48 2.06 3.30 -1.02
C TYR A 48 2.31 4.80 -1.17
N MET A 49 1.48 5.47 -1.94
CA MET A 49 1.63 6.90 -2.18
C MET A 49 1.50 7.70 -0.90
N ASN A 50 0.55 7.34 -0.05
CA ASN A 50 0.38 8.03 1.22
C ASN A 50 1.58 7.82 2.14
N ALA A 51 2.17 6.64 2.09
CA ALA A 51 3.34 6.34 2.91
C ALA A 51 4.59 7.06 2.43
N THR A 52 4.69 7.33 1.13
CA THR A 52 5.85 8.00 0.55
C THR A 52 5.65 9.51 0.41
N ASP A 53 4.47 10.01 0.70
CA ASP A 53 4.17 11.44 0.62
C ASP A 53 4.89 12.16 1.75
N VAL A 54 5.78 13.06 1.35
CA VAL A 54 6.59 13.83 2.30
C VAL A 54 6.22 15.30 2.31
N ALA A 55 5.06 15.58 1.79
CA ALA A 55 4.58 16.96 1.66
C ALA A 55 4.58 17.71 2.97
#